data_e9050d8431272e9a593770d14c45a91f
#
_entry.id   e9050d8431272e9a593770d14c45a91f
#
_cell.length_a   1.000
_cell.length_b   1.000
_cell.length_c   1.000
_cell.angle_alpha   90.00
_cell.angle_beta   90.00
_cell.angle_gamma   90.00
#
_symmetry.space_group_name_H-M   'P 1'
#
loop_
_entity.id
_entity.type
_entity.pdbx_description
1 polymer ?
#
loop_
_entity_poly.entity_id
_entity_poly.type
_entity_poly.pdbx_seq_one_letter_code
_entity_poly.pdbx_strand_id
1 'polypeptide(L)'
;MKKNLLITLALVIMSHHSAYAKDELAYIPIPKANQIADLNDLDQDGVINARDLCVGTPIGAEVDNDGCETYLHKEEQYQLKILFDNDSALINQIFKNKIDELAAFLKKYPTTSIEIQGYASKVGRAEYNLNLSRHRAENVRDLLIEKGIPGDRLAIIAFGDTQLAEPGMDRVSHALNRRVTATVVGQQGMVKDEWTIFTTFPEVK
;
A
#
# COMPACT_ATOMS: atom_id res chain seq x y z
N MET A 1 57.14 58.52 -83.75
CA MET A 1 56.34 58.77 -82.57
C MET A 1 55.42 57.56 -82.38
N LYS A 2 55.78 56.57 -81.55
CA LYS A 2 54.92 55.54 -81.12
C LYS A 2 55.33 55.21 -79.67
N LYS A 3 54.46 55.50 -78.70
CA LYS A 3 54.64 55.20 -77.31
C LYS A 3 54.21 53.75 -77.05
N ASN A 4 55.15 52.93 -76.61
CA ASN A 4 54.82 51.55 -76.15
C ASN A 4 54.41 51.59 -74.67
N LEU A 5 53.21 51.22 -74.40
CA LEU A 5 52.67 51.08 -73.06
C LEU A 5 52.94 49.59 -72.60
N LEU A 6 53.86 49.42 -71.70
CA LEU A 6 54.11 48.15 -71.03
C LEU A 6 53.11 47.98 -69.89
N ILE A 7 52.22 47.03 -70.05
CA ILE A 7 51.31 46.63 -69.00
C ILE A 7 52.02 45.52 -68.22
N THR A 8 52.48 45.82 -67.01
CA THR A 8 53.00 44.85 -66.05
C THR A 8 51.81 44.16 -65.30
N LEU A 9 51.56 42.89 -65.64
CA LEU A 9 50.59 42.06 -64.97
C LEU A 9 51.19 41.60 -63.65
N ALA A 10 50.74 42.15 -62.50
CA ALA A 10 51.14 41.71 -61.19
C ALA A 10 50.26 40.53 -60.81
N LEU A 11 50.85 39.33 -60.80
CA LEU A 11 50.19 38.07 -60.30
C LEU A 11 50.20 38.12 -58.77
N VAL A 12 49.04 38.41 -58.16
CA VAL A 12 48.83 38.26 -56.70
C VAL A 12 48.58 36.80 -56.42
N ILE A 13 49.62 36.15 -55.93
CA ILE A 13 49.48 34.75 -55.43
C ILE A 13 48.87 34.88 -54.00
N MET A 14 47.55 34.69 -53.86
CA MET A 14 46.91 34.47 -52.56
C MET A 14 47.31 33.12 -52.01
N SER A 15 48.29 33.10 -51.12
CA SER A 15 48.59 31.92 -50.31
C SER A 15 47.44 31.67 -49.33
N HIS A 16 46.63 30.68 -49.65
CA HIS A 16 45.62 30.16 -48.69
C HIS A 16 46.37 29.45 -47.56
N HIS A 17 46.61 30.14 -46.44
CA HIS A 17 47.03 29.48 -45.21
C HIS A 17 45.78 28.82 -44.62
N SER A 18 45.60 27.54 -44.84
CA SER A 18 44.65 26.72 -44.08
C SER A 18 45.22 26.63 -42.66
N ALA A 19 44.66 27.43 -41.74
CA ALA A 19 44.91 27.24 -40.33
C ALA A 19 44.21 25.94 -39.93
N TYR A 20 44.95 24.84 -39.84
CA TYR A 20 44.50 23.66 -39.16
C TYR A 20 44.52 23.99 -37.67
N ALA A 21 43.34 24.26 -37.11
CA ALA A 21 43.17 24.30 -35.68
C ALA A 21 43.38 22.86 -35.17
N LYS A 22 44.54 22.62 -34.61
CA LYS A 22 44.85 21.36 -33.92
C LYS A 22 44.23 21.46 -32.52
N ASP A 23 42.90 21.32 -32.46
CA ASP A 23 42.23 21.11 -31.18
C ASP A 23 42.50 19.67 -30.74
N GLU A 24 43.75 19.37 -30.44
CA GLU A 24 44.09 18.24 -29.63
C GLU A 24 43.77 18.63 -28.16
N LEU A 25 42.48 18.54 -27.81
CA LEU A 25 42.11 18.47 -26.40
C LEU A 25 42.81 17.22 -25.85
N ALA A 26 43.72 17.43 -24.91
CA ALA A 26 44.42 16.32 -24.25
C ALA A 26 43.34 15.33 -23.71
N TYR A 27 43.36 14.08 -24.21
CA TYR A 27 42.49 13.01 -23.68
C TYR A 27 42.78 12.87 -22.19
N ILE A 28 41.82 13.28 -21.37
CA ILE A 28 41.84 13.01 -19.93
C ILE A 28 41.30 11.60 -19.77
N PRO A 29 42.10 10.60 -19.38
CA PRO A 29 41.59 9.26 -19.18
C PRO A 29 40.55 9.26 -18.08
N ILE A 30 39.37 8.71 -18.37
CA ILE A 30 38.33 8.51 -17.39
C ILE A 30 38.91 7.69 -16.22
N PRO A 31 38.85 8.19 -14.98
CA PRO A 31 39.33 7.41 -13.83
C PRO A 31 38.63 6.05 -13.82
N LYS A 32 39.41 4.98 -13.65
CA LYS A 32 38.80 3.66 -13.47
C LYS A 32 37.92 3.71 -12.22
N ALA A 33 36.63 3.48 -12.40
CA ALA A 33 35.72 3.39 -11.27
C ALA A 33 36.16 2.23 -10.38
N ASN A 34 36.37 2.48 -9.09
CA ASN A 34 36.58 1.43 -8.10
C ASN A 34 35.21 1.00 -7.61
N GLN A 35 34.65 -0.06 -8.20
CA GLN A 35 33.36 -0.60 -7.83
C GLN A 35 33.49 -1.32 -6.48
N ILE A 36 32.93 -0.74 -5.42
CA ILE A 36 32.89 -1.31 -4.07
C ILE A 36 31.48 -1.79 -3.66
N ALA A 37 30.45 -1.38 -4.40
CA ALA A 37 29.09 -1.80 -4.14
C ALA A 37 28.80 -3.19 -4.74
N ASP A 38 27.94 -3.95 -4.09
CA ASP A 38 27.48 -5.24 -4.60
C ASP A 38 26.46 -5.02 -5.73
N LEU A 39 26.87 -5.34 -6.94
CA LEU A 39 26.05 -5.23 -8.15
C LEU A 39 25.29 -6.52 -8.49
N ASN A 40 25.40 -7.56 -7.65
CA ASN A 40 24.57 -8.75 -7.81
C ASN A 40 23.12 -8.42 -7.46
N ASP A 41 22.24 -9.24 -7.94
CA ASP A 41 20.82 -9.26 -7.65
C ASP A 41 20.49 -10.69 -7.21
N LEU A 42 20.34 -10.91 -5.89
CA LEU A 42 20.25 -12.24 -5.30
C LEU A 42 18.86 -12.85 -5.40
N ASP A 43 17.82 -12.06 -5.31
CA ASP A 43 16.43 -12.51 -5.37
C ASP A 43 15.79 -12.31 -6.75
N GLN A 44 16.54 -11.72 -7.69
CA GLN A 44 16.16 -11.55 -9.09
C GLN A 44 14.91 -10.67 -9.26
N ASP A 45 14.80 -9.63 -8.44
CA ASP A 45 13.71 -8.66 -8.50
C ASP A 45 14.02 -7.47 -9.45
N GLY A 46 15.25 -7.41 -10.00
CA GLY A 46 15.71 -6.35 -10.91
C GLY A 46 16.41 -5.19 -10.20
N VAL A 47 16.56 -5.21 -8.88
CA VAL A 47 17.28 -4.23 -8.08
C VAL A 47 18.56 -4.85 -7.52
N ILE A 48 19.69 -4.19 -7.72
CA ILE A 48 20.98 -4.70 -7.24
C ILE A 48 21.07 -4.65 -5.71
N ASN A 49 21.71 -5.63 -5.06
CA ASN A 49 21.86 -5.72 -3.60
C ASN A 49 22.35 -4.43 -2.93
N ALA A 50 23.15 -3.61 -3.63
CA ALA A 50 23.63 -2.33 -3.11
C ALA A 50 22.56 -1.27 -2.92
N ARG A 51 21.37 -1.45 -3.53
CA ARG A 51 20.21 -0.55 -3.47
C ARG A 51 18.96 -1.21 -2.88
N ASP A 52 18.98 -2.53 -2.85
CA ASP A 52 17.87 -3.35 -2.40
C ASP A 52 17.73 -3.28 -0.87
N LEU A 53 16.54 -2.83 -0.41
CA LEU A 53 16.16 -2.78 1.00
C LEU A 53 15.29 -3.97 1.41
N CYS A 54 14.74 -4.71 0.45
CA CYS A 54 13.79 -5.81 0.67
C CYS A 54 14.35 -7.14 0.16
N VAL A 55 15.41 -7.63 0.79
CA VAL A 55 16.07 -8.89 0.42
C VAL A 55 15.09 -10.06 0.50
N GLY A 56 14.85 -10.74 -0.61
CA GLY A 56 13.98 -11.90 -0.69
C GLY A 56 12.59 -11.60 -1.26
N THR A 57 12.47 -10.57 -2.09
CA THR A 57 11.26 -10.26 -2.87
C THR A 57 10.87 -11.46 -3.75
N PRO A 58 9.56 -11.81 -3.82
CA PRO A 58 9.12 -12.92 -4.65
C PRO A 58 9.43 -12.70 -6.13
N ILE A 59 9.97 -13.71 -6.80
CA ILE A 59 10.28 -13.65 -8.23
C ILE A 59 9.01 -13.29 -9.02
N GLY A 60 9.12 -12.25 -9.88
CA GLY A 60 8.01 -11.77 -10.69
C GLY A 60 7.08 -10.79 -9.99
N ALA A 61 7.41 -10.34 -8.78
CA ALA A 61 6.71 -9.24 -8.13
C ALA A 61 7.02 -7.91 -8.83
N GLU A 62 6.00 -7.02 -8.91
CA GLU A 62 6.26 -5.63 -9.25
C GLU A 62 6.89 -4.94 -8.05
N VAL A 63 8.11 -4.42 -8.24
CA VAL A 63 8.90 -3.80 -7.17
C VAL A 63 9.01 -2.29 -7.38
N ASP A 64 9.29 -1.57 -6.30
CA ASP A 64 9.66 -0.17 -6.33
C ASP A 64 11.17 0.02 -6.61
N ASN A 65 11.65 1.26 -6.54
CA ASN A 65 13.07 1.57 -6.78
C ASN A 65 14.02 1.03 -5.71
N ASP A 66 13.51 0.59 -4.58
CA ASP A 66 14.26 0.10 -3.43
C ASP A 66 14.19 -1.44 -3.31
N GLY A 67 13.66 -2.14 -4.34
CA GLY A 67 13.53 -3.59 -4.37
C GLY A 67 12.36 -4.12 -3.55
N CYS A 68 11.47 -3.26 -3.06
CA CYS A 68 10.36 -3.70 -2.24
C CYS A 68 9.11 -3.95 -3.10
N GLU A 69 8.48 -5.12 -2.87
CA GLU A 69 7.29 -5.53 -3.59
C GLU A 69 6.14 -4.55 -3.41
N THR A 70 5.43 -4.25 -4.50
CA THR A 70 4.17 -3.51 -4.44
C THR A 70 3.02 -4.45 -4.18
N TYR A 71 2.08 -4.01 -3.33
CA TYR A 71 0.91 -4.80 -2.99
C TYR A 71 -0.32 -4.29 -3.73
N LEU A 72 -1.08 -5.19 -4.34
CA LEU A 72 -2.43 -4.90 -4.76
C LEU A 72 -3.27 -4.71 -3.49
N HIS A 73 -3.53 -3.47 -3.15
CA HIS A 73 -4.56 -3.15 -2.18
C HIS A 73 -5.91 -3.42 -2.82
N LYS A 74 -6.30 -4.68 -2.88
CA LYS A 74 -7.71 -5.00 -3.03
C LYS A 74 -8.33 -4.63 -1.70
N GLU A 75 -8.84 -3.42 -1.60
CA GLU A 75 -9.68 -2.98 -0.49
C GLU A 75 -10.98 -3.79 -0.51
N GLU A 76 -10.92 -5.06 -0.19
CA GLU A 76 -12.06 -5.74 0.37
C GLU A 76 -12.20 -5.17 1.79
N GLN A 77 -12.75 -3.95 1.89
CA GLN A 77 -13.13 -3.37 3.16
C GLN A 77 -14.28 -4.21 3.71
N TYR A 78 -13.92 -5.21 4.47
CA TYR A 78 -14.93 -5.97 5.19
C TYR A 78 -15.37 -5.13 6.39
N GLN A 79 -16.56 -4.53 6.29
CA GLN A 79 -17.19 -3.82 7.38
C GLN A 79 -18.27 -4.68 8.01
N LEU A 80 -17.99 -5.24 9.18
CA LEU A 80 -19.01 -5.85 10.00
C LEU A 80 -19.76 -4.76 10.78
N LYS A 81 -21.08 -4.78 10.73
CA LYS A 81 -21.95 -3.98 11.60
C LYS A 81 -23.03 -4.88 12.21
N ILE A 82 -23.00 -4.99 13.53
CA ILE A 82 -23.98 -5.74 14.32
C ILE A 82 -24.73 -4.74 15.19
N LEU A 83 -26.07 -4.82 15.18
CA LEU A 83 -26.94 -4.03 16.05
C LEU A 83 -27.38 -4.88 17.24
N PHE A 84 -27.59 -4.20 18.38
CA PHE A 84 -27.98 -4.82 19.63
C PHE A 84 -29.30 -4.23 20.16
N ASP A 85 -30.05 -5.07 20.84
CA ASP A 85 -31.23 -4.63 21.55
C ASP A 85 -30.88 -3.69 22.71
N ASN A 86 -31.90 -3.00 23.21
CA ASN A 86 -31.71 -2.12 24.36
C ASN A 86 -31.24 -2.94 25.56
N ASP A 87 -30.21 -2.41 26.24
CA ASP A 87 -29.66 -3.00 27.46
C ASP A 87 -29.22 -4.47 27.30
N SER A 88 -28.79 -4.86 26.09
CA SER A 88 -28.40 -6.23 25.75
C SER A 88 -27.04 -6.25 25.06
N ALA A 89 -26.26 -7.30 25.36
CA ALA A 89 -25.05 -7.69 24.66
C ALA A 89 -25.24 -9.02 23.89
N LEU A 90 -26.45 -9.56 23.84
CA LEU A 90 -26.76 -10.77 23.09
C LEU A 90 -26.74 -10.51 21.59
N ILE A 91 -26.02 -11.36 20.87
CA ILE A 91 -25.95 -11.29 19.41
C ILE A 91 -27.21 -11.95 18.83
N ASN A 92 -27.98 -11.17 18.09
CA ASN A 92 -29.16 -11.69 17.40
C ASN A 92 -28.75 -12.70 16.33
N GLN A 93 -29.53 -13.76 16.17
CA GLN A 93 -29.29 -14.86 15.22
C GLN A 93 -29.09 -14.36 13.78
N ILE A 94 -29.77 -13.28 13.38
CA ILE A 94 -29.65 -12.69 12.04
C ILE A 94 -28.23 -12.20 11.70
N PHE A 95 -27.42 -11.88 12.72
CA PHE A 95 -26.06 -11.43 12.52
C PHE A 95 -25.01 -12.54 12.57
N LYS A 96 -25.40 -13.78 12.95
CA LYS A 96 -24.44 -14.89 13.01
C LYS A 96 -23.81 -15.22 11.67
N ASN A 97 -24.59 -15.18 10.58
CA ASN A 97 -24.06 -15.39 9.23
C ASN A 97 -22.97 -14.36 8.86
N LYS A 98 -23.15 -13.11 9.27
CA LYS A 98 -22.11 -12.05 9.04
C LYS A 98 -20.84 -12.32 9.83
N ILE A 99 -20.94 -12.89 11.02
CA ILE A 99 -19.77 -13.31 11.80
C ILE A 99 -19.12 -14.54 11.15
N ASP A 100 -19.90 -15.46 10.58
CA ASP A 100 -19.37 -16.59 9.80
C ASP A 100 -18.59 -16.15 8.57
N GLU A 101 -19.13 -15.18 7.84
CA GLU A 101 -18.46 -14.56 6.68
C GLU A 101 -17.15 -13.88 7.08
N LEU A 102 -17.14 -13.11 8.19
CA LEU A 102 -15.93 -12.48 8.71
C LEU A 102 -14.90 -13.54 9.15
N ALA A 103 -15.34 -14.61 9.81
CA ALA A 103 -14.45 -15.70 10.20
C ALA A 103 -13.84 -16.42 8.99
N ALA A 104 -14.63 -16.64 7.93
CA ALA A 104 -14.13 -17.19 6.66
C ALA A 104 -13.11 -16.26 6.00
N PHE A 105 -13.37 -14.96 5.99
CA PHE A 105 -12.43 -13.93 5.51
C PHE A 105 -11.12 -13.98 6.29
N LEU A 106 -11.15 -13.96 7.63
CA LEU A 106 -9.95 -14.01 8.46
C LEU A 106 -9.15 -15.31 8.33
N LYS A 107 -9.80 -16.43 8.00
CA LYS A 107 -9.12 -17.69 7.69
C LYS A 107 -8.44 -17.66 6.33
N LYS A 108 -9.06 -17.01 5.35
CA LYS A 108 -8.48 -16.81 4.00
C LYS A 108 -7.26 -15.90 4.04
N TYR A 109 -7.23 -14.92 4.96
CA TYR A 109 -6.14 -13.96 5.12
C TYR A 109 -5.49 -14.07 6.51
N PRO A 110 -4.54 -15.02 6.71
CA PRO A 110 -4.00 -15.33 8.05
C PRO A 110 -3.21 -14.20 8.70
N THR A 111 -2.64 -13.29 7.92
CA THR A 111 -1.84 -12.14 8.40
C THR A 111 -2.69 -10.93 8.78
N THR A 112 -3.98 -10.96 8.48
CA THR A 112 -4.91 -9.87 8.76
C THR A 112 -5.39 -9.91 10.19
N SER A 113 -5.40 -8.75 10.87
CA SER A 113 -6.02 -8.54 12.18
C SER A 113 -7.25 -7.66 12.06
N ILE A 114 -8.12 -7.68 13.04
CA ILE A 114 -9.28 -6.79 13.10
C ILE A 114 -9.37 -6.09 14.44
N GLU A 115 -9.94 -4.89 14.39
CA GLU A 115 -10.34 -4.12 15.55
C GLU A 115 -11.86 -4.16 15.69
N ILE A 116 -12.35 -4.70 16.81
CA ILE A 116 -13.76 -4.84 17.15
C ILE A 116 -14.14 -3.68 18.06
N GLN A 117 -14.94 -2.78 17.53
CA GLN A 117 -15.31 -1.53 18.18
C GLN A 117 -16.72 -1.60 18.71
N GLY A 118 -16.90 -1.47 20.04
CA GLY A 118 -18.20 -1.50 20.70
C GLY A 118 -18.73 -0.10 21.00
N TYR A 119 -20.04 0.08 20.80
CA TYR A 119 -20.72 1.35 20.99
C TYR A 119 -22.05 1.18 21.74
N ALA A 120 -22.48 2.24 22.42
CA ALA A 120 -23.76 2.34 23.08
C ALA A 120 -24.52 3.59 22.64
N SER A 121 -25.81 3.64 22.93
CA SER A 121 -26.62 4.86 22.76
C SER A 121 -26.38 5.82 23.91
N LYS A 122 -26.76 7.09 23.73
CA LYS A 122 -26.61 8.17 24.72
C LYS A 122 -27.52 8.01 25.98
N VAL A 123 -28.30 6.95 26.03
CA VAL A 123 -29.22 6.69 27.13
C VAL A 123 -28.49 5.99 28.27
N GLY A 124 -28.59 6.53 29.50
CA GLY A 124 -28.00 5.96 30.68
C GLY A 124 -26.69 6.62 31.12
N ARG A 125 -26.00 5.97 32.08
CA ARG A 125 -24.75 6.49 32.64
C ARG A 125 -23.56 6.11 31.74
N ALA A 126 -22.63 7.03 31.52
CA ALA A 126 -21.49 6.83 30.65
C ALA A 126 -20.64 5.60 31.01
N GLU A 127 -20.38 5.39 32.31
CA GLU A 127 -19.62 4.24 32.80
C GLU A 127 -20.33 2.90 32.47
N TYR A 128 -21.65 2.86 32.65
CA TYR A 128 -22.46 1.70 32.27
C TYR A 128 -22.40 1.44 30.77
N ASN A 129 -22.55 2.49 29.96
CA ASN A 129 -22.50 2.41 28.51
C ASN A 129 -21.12 1.94 28.02
N LEU A 130 -20.03 2.37 28.68
CA LEU A 130 -18.69 1.90 28.38
C LEU A 130 -18.55 0.40 28.64
N ASN A 131 -19.02 -0.08 29.79
CA ASN A 131 -18.99 -1.51 30.12
C ASN A 131 -19.88 -2.34 29.17
N LEU A 132 -21.10 -1.87 28.88
CA LEU A 132 -22.02 -2.54 27.97
C LEU A 132 -21.43 -2.64 26.54
N SER A 133 -20.80 -1.59 26.05
CA SER A 133 -20.14 -1.58 24.77
C SER A 133 -18.96 -2.55 24.69
N ARG A 134 -18.20 -2.69 25.81
CA ARG A 134 -17.12 -3.67 25.92
C ARG A 134 -17.67 -5.09 25.88
N HIS A 135 -18.68 -5.42 26.66
CA HIS A 135 -19.29 -6.76 26.64
C HIS A 135 -19.85 -7.15 25.27
N ARG A 136 -20.42 -6.19 24.53
CA ARG A 136 -20.86 -6.41 23.15
C ARG A 136 -19.69 -6.82 22.23
N ALA A 137 -18.58 -6.08 22.31
CA ALA A 137 -17.39 -6.38 21.51
C ALA A 137 -16.75 -7.71 21.93
N GLU A 138 -16.70 -8.01 23.22
CA GLU A 138 -16.22 -9.31 23.78
C GLU A 138 -17.04 -10.47 23.25
N ASN A 139 -18.36 -10.38 23.24
CA ASN A 139 -19.22 -11.46 22.72
C ASN A 139 -18.99 -11.71 21.21
N VAL A 140 -18.72 -10.69 20.44
CA VAL A 140 -18.35 -10.85 19.01
C VAL A 140 -16.99 -11.50 18.87
N ARG A 141 -16.00 -11.07 19.66
CA ARG A 141 -14.65 -11.67 19.69
C ARG A 141 -14.72 -13.15 20.04
N ASP A 142 -15.45 -13.48 21.11
CA ASP A 142 -15.54 -14.83 21.62
C ASP A 142 -16.17 -15.79 20.58
N LEU A 143 -17.20 -15.33 19.86
CA LEU A 143 -17.74 -16.10 18.72
C LEU A 143 -16.72 -16.29 17.59
N LEU A 144 -15.87 -15.32 17.30
CA LEU A 144 -14.82 -15.48 16.31
C LEU A 144 -13.75 -16.48 16.78
N ILE A 145 -13.41 -16.48 18.08
CA ILE A 145 -12.51 -17.47 18.69
C ILE A 145 -13.12 -18.88 18.61
N GLU A 146 -14.40 -19.05 18.92
CA GLU A 146 -15.12 -20.31 18.75
C GLU A 146 -15.09 -20.83 17.31
N LYS A 147 -15.03 -19.91 16.32
CA LYS A 147 -14.88 -20.25 14.91
C LYS A 147 -13.42 -20.49 14.50
N GLY A 148 -12.48 -20.49 15.44
CA GLY A 148 -11.07 -20.82 15.23
C GLY A 148 -10.18 -19.67 14.79
N ILE A 149 -10.58 -18.43 15.04
CA ILE A 149 -9.71 -17.28 14.81
C ILE A 149 -8.84 -17.03 16.05
N PRO A 150 -7.50 -16.93 15.93
CA PRO A 150 -6.61 -16.63 17.05
C PRO A 150 -6.94 -15.31 17.73
N GLY A 151 -6.96 -15.30 19.06
CA GLY A 151 -7.38 -14.12 19.84
C GLY A 151 -6.42 -12.91 19.74
N ASP A 152 -5.16 -13.15 19.44
CA ASP A 152 -4.13 -12.12 19.22
C ASP A 152 -4.38 -11.28 17.94
N ARG A 153 -5.20 -11.80 17.01
CA ARG A 153 -5.66 -11.10 15.81
C ARG A 153 -6.92 -10.25 16.03
N LEU A 154 -7.50 -10.28 17.24
CA LEU A 154 -8.81 -9.71 17.57
C LEU A 154 -8.65 -8.65 18.67
N ALA A 155 -8.40 -7.39 18.30
CA ALA A 155 -8.35 -6.28 19.22
C ALA A 155 -9.76 -5.76 19.56
N ILE A 156 -9.97 -5.29 20.80
CA ILE A 156 -11.24 -4.70 21.23
C ILE A 156 -11.02 -3.25 21.63
N ILE A 157 -11.92 -2.38 21.17
CA ILE A 157 -12.05 -1.01 21.64
C ILE A 157 -13.50 -0.74 22.05
N ALA A 158 -13.71 -0.25 23.27
CA ALA A 158 -15.01 0.14 23.76
C ALA A 158 -15.13 1.66 23.81
N PHE A 159 -16.07 2.22 23.07
CA PHE A 159 -16.31 3.66 23.02
C PHE A 159 -17.48 4.11 23.91
N GLY A 160 -18.28 3.18 24.41
CA GLY A 160 -19.49 3.54 25.14
C GLY A 160 -20.42 4.42 24.27
N ASP A 161 -20.80 5.56 24.80
CA ASP A 161 -21.66 6.56 24.15
C ASP A 161 -20.90 7.81 23.67
N THR A 162 -19.56 7.72 23.57
CA THR A 162 -18.72 8.86 23.16
C THR A 162 -18.66 9.05 21.65
N GLN A 163 -18.89 8.01 20.87
CA GLN A 163 -18.87 8.04 19.41
C GLN A 163 -20.19 7.54 18.82
N LEU A 164 -21.10 8.46 18.60
CA LEU A 164 -22.42 8.17 18.03
C LEU A 164 -22.34 8.07 16.51
N ALA A 165 -23.07 7.08 15.94
CA ALA A 165 -23.28 7.02 14.50
C ALA A 165 -24.35 8.06 14.09
N GLU A 166 -25.35 8.23 14.98
CA GLU A 166 -26.47 9.17 14.78
C GLU A 166 -26.62 10.04 16.02
N PRO A 167 -26.51 11.36 15.90
CA PRO A 167 -26.58 12.27 17.04
C PRO A 167 -28.01 12.48 17.56
N GLY A 168 -29.02 11.96 16.86
CA GLY A 168 -30.42 12.10 17.23
C GLY A 168 -30.77 11.43 18.57
N MET A 169 -31.84 11.92 19.20
CA MET A 169 -32.37 11.38 20.46
C MET A 169 -33.63 10.52 20.26
N ASP A 170 -33.97 10.25 19.02
CA ASP A 170 -35.12 9.43 18.66
C ASP A 170 -34.79 7.92 18.77
N ARG A 171 -35.83 7.10 18.70
CA ARG A 171 -35.70 5.62 18.85
C ARG A 171 -34.81 5.00 17.80
N VAL A 172 -34.81 5.52 16.57
CA VAL A 172 -34.02 5.00 15.45
C VAL A 172 -32.55 5.31 15.68
N SER A 173 -32.21 6.56 16.02
CA SER A 173 -30.85 6.99 16.33
C SER A 173 -30.26 6.17 17.48
N HIS A 174 -31.02 5.95 18.56
CA HIS A 174 -30.56 5.08 19.65
C HIS A 174 -30.31 3.65 19.17
N ALA A 175 -31.15 3.08 18.29
CA ALA A 175 -30.96 1.73 17.76
C ALA A 175 -29.69 1.62 16.91
N LEU A 176 -29.41 2.61 16.07
CA LEU A 176 -28.21 2.65 15.21
C LEU A 176 -26.90 2.86 16.02
N ASN A 177 -27.00 3.48 17.18
CA ASN A 177 -25.87 3.70 18.08
C ASN A 177 -25.51 2.45 18.90
N ARG A 178 -26.46 1.56 19.19
CA ARG A 178 -26.20 0.28 19.85
C ARG A 178 -25.62 -0.72 18.87
N ARG A 179 -24.34 -0.59 18.57
CA ARG A 179 -23.69 -1.37 17.53
C ARG A 179 -22.30 -1.89 17.95
N VAL A 180 -21.85 -2.89 17.25
CA VAL A 180 -20.44 -3.27 17.12
C VAL A 180 -20.06 -3.16 15.67
N THR A 181 -18.90 -2.60 15.39
CA THR A 181 -18.27 -2.62 14.07
C THR A 181 -16.96 -3.37 14.15
N ALA A 182 -16.54 -4.00 13.03
CA ALA A 182 -15.20 -4.54 12.91
C ALA A 182 -14.52 -3.93 11.70
N THR A 183 -13.30 -3.47 11.93
CA THR A 183 -12.44 -2.86 10.93
C THR A 183 -11.20 -3.70 10.72
N VAL A 184 -10.84 -3.96 9.48
CA VAL A 184 -9.62 -4.68 9.13
C VAL A 184 -8.41 -3.79 9.40
N VAL A 185 -7.40 -4.34 10.08
CA VAL A 185 -6.13 -3.67 10.39
C VAL A 185 -4.99 -4.53 9.87
N GLY A 186 -4.05 -3.94 9.13
CA GLY A 186 -2.86 -4.65 8.68
C GLY A 186 -3.12 -5.72 7.62
N GLN A 187 -3.92 -5.40 6.61
CA GLN A 187 -4.02 -6.23 5.43
C GLN A 187 -2.71 -6.15 4.65
N GLN A 188 -1.91 -7.24 4.66
CA GLN A 188 -0.91 -7.42 3.63
C GLN A 188 -1.67 -7.73 2.33
N GLY A 189 -1.59 -6.81 1.36
CA GLY A 189 -2.13 -7.04 0.04
C GLY A 189 -1.48 -8.27 -0.59
N MET A 190 -2.09 -8.82 -1.64
CA MET A 190 -1.39 -9.77 -2.50
C MET A 190 -0.28 -9.01 -3.21
N VAL A 191 0.92 -9.59 -3.26
CA VAL A 191 2.02 -9.05 -4.05
C VAL A 191 1.53 -8.87 -5.48
N LYS A 192 1.75 -7.71 -6.05
CA LYS A 192 1.38 -7.43 -7.42
C LYS A 192 2.40 -8.07 -8.34
N ASP A 193 1.94 -8.94 -9.22
CA ASP A 193 2.81 -9.53 -10.23
C ASP A 193 3.23 -8.48 -11.28
N GLU A 194 4.50 -8.50 -11.66
CA GLU A 194 4.99 -7.69 -12.76
C GLU A 194 4.23 -8.03 -14.05
N TRP A 195 3.75 -7.02 -14.76
CA TRP A 195 3.08 -7.22 -16.02
C TRP A 195 4.11 -7.55 -17.11
N THR A 196 4.04 -8.77 -17.63
CA THR A 196 4.80 -9.18 -18.81
C THR A 196 3.84 -9.59 -19.91
N ILE A 197 4.31 -9.63 -21.17
CA ILE A 197 3.50 -10.12 -22.31
C ILE A 197 3.07 -11.59 -22.18
N PHE A 198 3.62 -12.30 -21.19
CA PHE A 198 3.32 -13.69 -20.88
C PHE A 198 2.42 -13.84 -19.64
N THR A 199 2.13 -12.75 -18.95
CA THR A 199 1.24 -12.79 -17.78
C THR A 199 -0.18 -13.06 -18.23
N THR A 200 -0.70 -14.23 -17.90
CA THR A 200 -2.12 -14.55 -18.11
C THR A 200 -2.85 -14.22 -16.82
N PHE A 201 -3.77 -13.24 -16.87
CA PHE A 201 -4.65 -12.99 -15.73
C PHE A 201 -5.59 -14.19 -15.53
N PRO A 202 -5.73 -14.71 -14.31
CA PRO A 202 -6.76 -15.71 -14.05
C PRO A 202 -8.13 -15.09 -14.35
N GLU A 203 -8.90 -15.75 -15.24
CA GLU A 203 -10.28 -15.33 -15.49
C GLU A 203 -11.06 -15.33 -14.17
N VAL A 204 -11.63 -14.18 -13.84
CA VAL A 204 -12.54 -14.05 -12.69
C VAL A 204 -13.83 -14.79 -13.08
N LYS A 205 -14.03 -15.95 -12.47
CA LYS A 205 -15.29 -16.72 -12.55
C LYS A 205 -16.28 -16.19 -11.53
#